data_3f4673fe2513f6e5b2db99578f184af7
#
_entry.id   3f4673fe2513f6e5b2db99578f184af7
#
_cell.length_a   1.000
_cell.length_b   1.000
_cell.length_c   1.000
_cell.angle_alpha   90.00
_cell.angle_beta   90.00
_cell.angle_gamma   90.00
#
_symmetry.space_group_name_H-M   'P 1'
#
loop_
_entity.id
_entity.type
_entity.pdbx_description
1 polymer ?
#
loop_
_entity_poly.entity_id
_entity_poly.type
_entity_poly.pdbx_seq_one_letter_code
_entity_poly.pdbx_strand_id
1 'polypeptide(L)'
;MSCMEIEINNQDNNQMVFTVEGADVSLVNALRRICMVEVPTLAIETVEFLKNDARIFDEALAHRLGMVPISTDLESLVLASECDCDDHCPRCSVSLVLKGKGPKTLYSGDLKSEDPNLKPVLDTIPLVKLKEGEEVELEAIAQLGQGKEHAKWQPTTTCAYKNYPQITIDGDKCESCLQCVQECPRNVLEFDEEKNQIKVVDLENCSMCRTCMKDCPNQAINVEIVEDKF
;
A
#
# COMPACT_ATOMS: atom_id res chain seq x y z
N MET A 1 -4.86 27.50 19.12
CA MET A 1 -4.77 26.67 17.91
C MET A 1 -3.43 25.98 18.02
N SER A 2 -3.40 24.69 18.33
CA SER A 2 -2.16 23.91 18.28
C SER A 2 -1.67 23.90 16.83
N CYS A 3 -0.37 24.06 16.63
CA CYS A 3 0.24 23.92 15.33
C CYS A 3 0.21 22.42 14.99
N MET A 4 -0.15 22.06 13.79
CA MET A 4 -0.07 20.67 13.32
C MET A 4 1.40 20.30 13.15
N GLU A 5 1.80 19.18 13.75
CA GLU A 5 3.15 18.64 13.67
C GLU A 5 3.12 17.25 13.01
N ILE A 6 4.12 16.98 12.20
CA ILE A 6 4.27 15.69 11.50
C ILE A 6 5.67 15.16 11.79
N GLU A 7 5.73 13.96 12.32
CA GLU A 7 6.98 13.24 12.57
C GLU A 7 7.02 11.97 11.71
N ILE A 8 8.07 11.83 10.89
CA ILE A 8 8.26 10.64 10.06
C ILE A 8 9.00 9.59 10.90
N ASN A 9 8.30 8.51 11.25
CA ASN A 9 8.83 7.42 12.08
C ASN A 9 9.65 6.42 11.25
N ASN A 10 9.18 6.09 10.05
CA ASN A 10 9.88 5.22 9.12
C ASN A 10 9.55 5.58 7.67
N GLN A 11 10.56 5.54 6.80
CA GLN A 11 10.39 5.74 5.37
C GLN A 11 11.36 4.84 4.61
N ASP A 12 10.81 4.03 3.73
CA ASP A 12 11.55 3.28 2.73
C ASP A 12 10.94 3.47 1.33
N ASN A 13 11.42 2.74 0.33
CA ASN A 13 10.93 2.88 -1.05
C ASN A 13 9.47 2.48 -1.24
N ASN A 14 8.91 1.67 -0.34
CA ASN A 14 7.59 1.06 -0.49
C ASN A 14 6.62 1.41 0.64
N GLN A 15 7.11 2.02 1.72
CA GLN A 15 6.31 2.30 2.91
C GLN A 15 6.75 3.59 3.57
N MET A 16 5.76 4.35 4.04
CA MET A 16 5.97 5.50 4.92
C MET A 16 5.07 5.37 6.15
N VAL A 17 5.67 5.54 7.33
CA VAL A 17 4.96 5.60 8.61
C VAL A 17 5.28 6.93 9.25
N PHE A 18 4.27 7.67 9.62
CA PHE A 18 4.42 8.98 10.25
C PHE A 18 3.33 9.22 11.29
N THR A 19 3.64 10.03 12.27
CA THR A 19 2.71 10.47 13.32
C THR A 19 2.26 11.91 13.03
N VAL A 20 0.98 12.18 13.17
CA VAL A 20 0.38 13.51 13.01
C VAL A 20 -0.20 13.93 14.35
N GLU A 21 0.19 15.09 14.84
CA GLU A 21 -0.33 15.68 16.09
C GLU A 21 -0.97 17.04 15.80
N GLY A 22 -2.04 17.38 16.54
CA GLY A 22 -2.80 18.61 16.33
C GLY A 22 -3.71 18.61 15.10
N ALA A 23 -4.07 17.43 14.61
CA ALA A 23 -4.97 17.26 13.47
C ALA A 23 -6.33 16.70 13.90
N ASP A 24 -7.37 17.08 13.19
CA ASP A 24 -8.70 16.48 13.31
C ASP A 24 -8.76 15.15 12.52
N VAL A 25 -9.51 14.18 13.05
CA VAL A 25 -9.72 12.87 12.40
C VAL A 25 -10.26 12.99 10.98
N SER A 26 -11.04 14.02 10.68
CA SER A 26 -11.57 14.29 9.35
C SER A 26 -10.47 14.63 8.35
N LEU A 27 -9.47 15.41 8.77
CA LEU A 27 -8.30 15.74 7.96
C LEU A 27 -7.44 14.50 7.68
N VAL A 28 -7.17 13.69 8.72
CA VAL A 28 -6.37 12.47 8.58
C VAL A 28 -7.07 11.46 7.67
N ASN A 29 -8.40 11.31 7.80
CA ASN A 29 -9.17 10.47 6.90
C ASN A 29 -9.24 11.02 5.46
N ALA A 30 -9.31 12.35 5.30
CA ALA A 30 -9.25 12.97 3.97
C ALA A 30 -7.89 12.69 3.31
N LEU A 31 -6.78 12.85 4.03
CA LEU A 31 -5.44 12.51 3.55
C LEU A 31 -5.35 11.05 3.12
N ARG A 32 -5.82 10.12 3.97
CA ARG A 32 -5.88 8.69 3.62
C ARG A 32 -6.63 8.43 2.33
N ARG A 33 -7.79 9.07 2.15
CA ARG A 33 -8.60 8.92 0.93
C ARG A 33 -7.92 9.49 -0.29
N ILE A 34 -7.31 10.66 -0.19
CA ILE A 34 -6.54 11.29 -1.28
C ILE A 34 -5.41 10.36 -1.73
N CYS A 35 -4.63 9.82 -0.79
CA CYS A 35 -3.55 8.88 -1.09
C CYS A 35 -4.03 7.62 -1.86
N MET A 36 -5.27 7.18 -1.63
CA MET A 36 -5.79 5.97 -2.28
C MET A 36 -6.48 6.24 -3.62
N VAL A 37 -7.18 7.38 -3.76
CA VAL A 37 -8.14 7.51 -4.86
C VAL A 37 -7.93 8.72 -5.76
N GLU A 38 -7.13 9.70 -5.36
CA GLU A 38 -6.98 10.95 -6.13
C GLU A 38 -5.61 11.11 -6.77
N VAL A 39 -4.58 10.44 -6.27
CA VAL A 39 -3.24 10.49 -6.87
C VAL A 39 -3.26 9.70 -8.18
N PRO A 40 -2.93 10.33 -9.32
CA PRO A 40 -2.90 9.62 -10.60
C PRO A 40 -1.77 8.58 -10.67
N THR A 41 -2.06 7.43 -11.27
CA THR A 41 -1.06 6.39 -11.55
C THR A 41 -1.24 5.83 -12.95
N LEU A 42 -0.17 5.26 -13.50
CA LEU A 42 -0.16 4.62 -14.80
C LEU A 42 -0.62 3.17 -14.68
N ALA A 43 -1.62 2.77 -15.47
CA ALA A 43 -2.05 1.38 -15.58
C ALA A 43 -2.50 1.05 -17.01
N ILE A 44 -2.42 -0.23 -17.39
CA ILE A 44 -2.89 -0.70 -18.69
C ILE A 44 -4.41 -0.55 -18.76
N GLU A 45 -4.89 0.17 -19.78
CA GLU A 45 -6.30 0.43 -20.04
C GLU A 45 -6.83 -0.41 -21.20
N THR A 46 -6.10 -0.43 -22.31
CA THR A 46 -6.48 -1.14 -23.52
C THR A 46 -5.45 -2.21 -23.85
N VAL A 47 -5.90 -3.36 -24.36
CA VAL A 47 -5.02 -4.43 -24.81
C VAL A 47 -5.48 -4.88 -26.21
N GLU A 48 -4.59 -4.81 -27.18
CA GLU A 48 -4.80 -5.29 -28.53
C GLU A 48 -4.09 -6.63 -28.71
N PHE A 49 -4.87 -7.69 -28.94
CA PHE A 49 -4.34 -9.03 -29.19
C PHE A 49 -4.07 -9.23 -30.67
N LEU A 50 -2.80 -9.36 -31.03
CA LEU A 50 -2.38 -9.76 -32.37
C LEU A 50 -2.45 -11.28 -32.52
N LYS A 51 -2.12 -12.01 -31.45
CA LYS A 51 -2.17 -13.46 -31.38
C LYS A 51 -2.31 -13.95 -29.95
N ASN A 52 -3.24 -14.89 -29.70
CA ASN A 52 -3.36 -15.60 -28.44
C ASN A 52 -3.72 -17.06 -28.66
N ASP A 53 -2.72 -17.93 -28.70
CA ASP A 53 -2.90 -19.38 -28.75
C ASP A 53 -2.93 -20.01 -27.34
N ALA A 54 -2.79 -19.22 -26.29
CA ALA A 54 -2.80 -19.70 -24.90
C ALA A 54 -4.20 -20.17 -24.49
N ARG A 55 -4.26 -20.98 -23.44
CA ARG A 55 -5.55 -21.48 -22.90
C ARG A 55 -6.30 -20.47 -22.05
N ILE A 56 -5.77 -19.29 -21.89
CA ILE A 56 -6.41 -18.19 -21.18
C ILE A 56 -7.16 -17.31 -22.19
N PHE A 57 -8.39 -16.93 -21.87
CA PHE A 57 -9.17 -16.01 -22.68
C PHE A 57 -8.55 -14.60 -22.68
N ASP A 58 -8.74 -13.86 -23.75
CA ASP A 58 -8.21 -12.51 -23.94
C ASP A 58 -8.62 -11.59 -22.79
N GLU A 59 -9.88 -11.63 -22.37
CA GLU A 59 -10.42 -10.80 -21.29
C GLU A 59 -9.74 -11.11 -19.96
N ALA A 60 -9.45 -12.37 -19.68
CA ALA A 60 -8.79 -12.77 -18.44
C ALA A 60 -7.32 -12.37 -18.43
N LEU A 61 -6.63 -12.41 -19.58
CA LEU A 61 -5.26 -11.95 -19.71
C LEU A 61 -5.20 -10.41 -19.65
N ALA A 62 -6.13 -9.71 -20.33
CA ALA A 62 -6.25 -8.27 -20.27
C ALA A 62 -6.51 -7.77 -18.84
N HIS A 63 -7.39 -8.45 -18.09
CA HIS A 63 -7.62 -8.12 -16.67
C HIS A 63 -6.34 -8.28 -15.83
N ARG A 64 -5.57 -9.35 -16.03
CA ARG A 64 -4.29 -9.53 -15.34
C ARG A 64 -3.28 -8.43 -15.67
N LEU A 65 -3.19 -8.06 -16.96
CA LEU A 65 -2.32 -6.99 -17.44
C LEU A 65 -2.70 -5.65 -16.80
N GLY A 66 -3.99 -5.33 -16.73
CA GLY A 66 -4.50 -4.11 -16.09
C GLY A 66 -4.12 -4.00 -14.61
N MET A 67 -3.90 -5.11 -13.93
CA MET A 67 -3.50 -5.13 -12.50
C MET A 67 -1.99 -5.13 -12.27
N VAL A 68 -1.17 -5.10 -13.34
CA VAL A 68 0.29 -4.97 -13.20
C VAL A 68 0.66 -3.55 -12.82
N PRO A 69 1.33 -3.32 -11.69
CA PRO A 69 1.78 -1.97 -11.32
C PRO A 69 2.91 -1.52 -12.26
N ILE A 70 2.74 -0.34 -12.84
CA ILE A 70 3.71 0.29 -13.74
C ILE A 70 4.28 1.52 -13.06
N SER A 71 5.60 1.75 -13.22
CA SER A 71 6.24 2.97 -12.74
C SER A 71 5.58 4.19 -13.41
N THR A 72 5.31 5.23 -12.59
CA THR A 72 4.57 6.40 -13.05
C THR A 72 5.48 7.63 -12.96
N ASP A 73 5.56 8.38 -14.05
CA ASP A 73 6.18 9.69 -14.10
C ASP A 73 5.10 10.75 -14.37
N LEU A 74 4.78 11.54 -13.34
CA LEU A 74 3.77 12.60 -13.43
C LEU A 74 4.29 13.88 -14.05
N GLU A 75 5.59 14.00 -14.30
CA GLU A 75 6.16 15.17 -14.98
C GLU A 75 6.07 15.04 -16.50
N SER A 76 6.15 13.81 -17.01
CA SER A 76 6.12 13.54 -18.46
C SER A 76 4.74 13.22 -19.00
N LEU A 77 3.82 12.73 -18.15
CA LEU A 77 2.51 12.25 -18.55
C LEU A 77 1.38 13.15 -18.03
N VAL A 78 0.32 13.29 -18.82
CA VAL A 78 -0.91 14.00 -18.47
C VAL A 78 -2.10 13.02 -18.51
N LEU A 79 -3.15 13.33 -17.76
CA LEU A 79 -4.40 12.56 -17.83
C LEU A 79 -4.97 12.60 -19.25
N ALA A 80 -5.53 11.50 -19.72
CA ALA A 80 -6.15 11.41 -21.03
C ALA A 80 -7.29 12.45 -21.21
N SER A 81 -8.01 12.76 -20.14
CA SER A 81 -9.06 13.77 -20.09
C SER A 81 -8.55 15.23 -20.25
N GLU A 82 -7.26 15.46 -20.02
CA GLU A 82 -6.62 16.76 -20.10
C GLU A 82 -5.75 16.89 -21.36
N CYS A 83 -5.71 15.86 -22.19
CA CYS A 83 -4.94 15.84 -23.43
C CYS A 83 -5.79 16.24 -24.63
N ASP A 84 -5.28 17.11 -25.47
CA ASP A 84 -5.96 17.61 -26.68
C ASP A 84 -5.83 16.67 -27.90
N CYS A 85 -5.38 15.40 -27.70
CA CYS A 85 -5.27 14.44 -28.81
C CYS A 85 -6.60 13.70 -29.04
N ASP A 86 -6.79 13.23 -30.28
CA ASP A 86 -8.04 12.55 -30.68
C ASP A 86 -8.17 11.13 -30.10
N ASP A 87 -7.03 10.44 -29.77
CA ASP A 87 -7.04 9.05 -29.28
C ASP A 87 -5.89 8.83 -28.28
N HIS A 88 -4.69 8.48 -28.75
CA HIS A 88 -3.51 8.20 -27.93
C HIS A 88 -2.29 8.98 -28.45
N CYS A 89 -1.50 9.50 -27.52
CA CYS A 89 -0.24 10.14 -27.88
C CYS A 89 0.82 9.93 -26.79
N PRO A 90 2.11 10.12 -27.06
CA PRO A 90 3.20 9.92 -26.11
C PRO A 90 3.10 10.78 -24.83
N ARG A 91 2.21 11.78 -24.79
CA ARG A 91 1.97 12.62 -23.62
C ARG A 91 0.92 12.04 -22.66
N CYS A 92 0.00 11.22 -23.15
CA CYS A 92 -1.11 10.69 -22.34
C CYS A 92 -1.14 9.17 -22.28
N SER A 93 -0.35 8.46 -23.07
CA SER A 93 -0.33 7.00 -23.12
C SER A 93 1.07 6.45 -23.40
N VAL A 94 1.28 5.21 -22.95
CA VAL A 94 2.52 4.44 -23.15
C VAL A 94 2.15 3.08 -23.71
N SER A 95 2.81 2.68 -24.80
CA SER A 95 2.67 1.33 -25.38
C SER A 95 3.66 0.36 -24.74
N LEU A 96 3.15 -0.81 -24.37
CA LEU A 96 3.94 -1.95 -23.88
C LEU A 96 3.65 -3.17 -24.74
N VAL A 97 4.68 -3.83 -25.23
CA VAL A 97 4.55 -5.02 -26.08
C VAL A 97 4.90 -6.27 -25.27
N LEU A 98 4.03 -7.28 -25.35
CA LEU A 98 4.29 -8.62 -24.81
C LEU A 98 4.32 -9.63 -25.97
N LYS A 99 5.44 -10.32 -26.10
CA LYS A 99 5.60 -11.38 -27.09
C LYS A 99 6.32 -12.59 -26.50
N GLY A 100 5.74 -13.77 -26.69
CA GLY A 100 6.37 -15.00 -26.24
C GLY A 100 5.84 -16.23 -26.89
N LYS A 101 6.74 -17.26 -27.00
CA LYS A 101 6.44 -18.55 -27.55
C LYS A 101 6.79 -19.64 -26.55
N GLY A 102 5.89 -20.61 -26.39
CA GLY A 102 6.06 -21.72 -25.45
C GLY A 102 7.11 -22.75 -25.87
N PRO A 103 7.55 -23.61 -24.94
CA PRO A 103 7.02 -23.70 -23.56
C PRO A 103 7.73 -22.74 -22.60
N LYS A 104 7.03 -21.76 -22.06
CA LYS A 104 7.52 -20.88 -20.98
C LYS A 104 6.36 -20.17 -20.25
N THR A 105 6.63 -19.62 -19.08
CA THR A 105 5.76 -18.67 -18.42
C THR A 105 6.21 -17.25 -18.79
N LEU A 106 5.27 -16.40 -19.20
CA LEU A 106 5.50 -14.98 -19.41
C LEU A 106 5.21 -14.25 -18.10
N TYR A 107 6.09 -13.35 -17.74
CA TYR A 107 6.02 -12.53 -16.55
C TYR A 107 5.88 -11.06 -16.92
N SER A 108 5.55 -10.23 -15.93
CA SER A 108 5.49 -8.77 -16.10
C SER A 108 6.79 -8.18 -16.67
N GLY A 109 7.94 -8.71 -16.29
CA GLY A 109 9.25 -8.30 -16.83
C GLY A 109 9.47 -8.63 -18.33
N ASP A 110 8.60 -9.46 -18.94
CA ASP A 110 8.61 -9.70 -20.39
C ASP A 110 7.89 -8.57 -21.17
N LEU A 111 7.11 -7.69 -20.48
CA LEU A 111 6.53 -6.48 -21.07
C LEU A 111 7.64 -5.48 -21.41
N LYS A 112 7.69 -5.07 -22.66
CA LYS A 112 8.68 -4.11 -23.15
C LYS A 112 8.01 -2.79 -23.46
N SER A 113 8.46 -1.73 -22.81
CA SER A 113 8.07 -0.35 -23.09
C SER A 113 9.09 0.30 -24.02
N GLU A 114 8.63 1.28 -24.79
CA GLU A 114 9.51 2.18 -25.55
C GLU A 114 10.31 3.11 -24.63
N ASP A 115 9.71 3.52 -23.50
CA ASP A 115 10.39 4.29 -22.48
C ASP A 115 10.93 3.39 -21.37
N PRO A 116 12.25 3.36 -21.14
CA PRO A 116 12.88 2.53 -20.11
C PRO A 116 12.45 2.85 -18.66
N ASN A 117 11.94 4.08 -18.44
CA ASN A 117 11.47 4.52 -17.12
C ASN A 117 10.04 4.07 -16.80
N LEU A 118 9.24 3.85 -17.85
CA LEU A 118 7.83 3.46 -17.74
C LEU A 118 7.69 1.94 -17.96
N LYS A 119 7.96 1.17 -16.93
CA LYS A 119 8.00 -0.29 -16.94
C LYS A 119 7.30 -0.89 -15.73
N PRO A 120 6.96 -2.19 -15.75
CA PRO A 120 6.46 -2.87 -14.54
C PRO A 120 7.40 -2.69 -13.35
N VAL A 121 6.84 -2.40 -12.18
CA VAL A 121 7.60 -2.23 -10.93
C VAL A 121 8.18 -3.56 -10.44
N LEU A 122 7.47 -4.66 -10.71
CA LEU A 122 7.87 -6.02 -10.35
C LEU A 122 7.97 -6.87 -11.62
N ASP A 123 9.11 -7.49 -11.85
CA ASP A 123 9.36 -8.35 -13.03
C ASP A 123 8.80 -9.78 -12.88
N THR A 124 8.40 -10.16 -11.66
CA THR A 124 8.09 -11.55 -11.29
C THR A 124 6.61 -11.91 -11.29
N ILE A 125 5.72 -11.01 -11.69
CA ILE A 125 4.28 -11.27 -11.72
C ILE A 125 3.96 -12.22 -12.88
N PRO A 126 3.42 -13.44 -12.64
CA PRO A 126 3.11 -14.38 -13.69
C PRO A 126 1.85 -13.94 -14.47
N LEU A 127 1.98 -13.75 -15.77
CA LEU A 127 0.88 -13.34 -16.65
C LEU A 127 0.19 -14.56 -17.29
N VAL A 128 0.95 -15.36 -18.04
CA VAL A 128 0.41 -16.52 -18.75
C VAL A 128 1.46 -17.62 -18.86
N LYS A 129 1.02 -18.88 -18.75
CA LYS A 129 1.86 -20.06 -18.98
C LYS A 129 1.55 -20.64 -20.37
N LEU A 130 2.54 -20.61 -21.24
CA LEU A 130 2.46 -21.15 -22.60
C LEU A 130 2.98 -22.58 -22.65
N LYS A 131 2.29 -23.44 -23.38
CA LYS A 131 2.72 -24.80 -23.72
C LYS A 131 3.51 -24.80 -25.03
N GLU A 132 4.01 -25.97 -25.38
CA GLU A 132 4.69 -26.15 -26.66
C GLU A 132 3.75 -25.86 -27.84
N GLY A 133 4.20 -25.02 -28.78
CA GLY A 133 3.44 -24.57 -29.93
C GLY A 133 2.48 -23.40 -29.67
N GLU A 134 2.24 -23.01 -28.41
CA GLU A 134 1.42 -21.84 -28.06
C GLU A 134 2.25 -20.54 -28.17
N GLU A 135 1.63 -19.48 -28.64
CA GLU A 135 2.24 -18.16 -28.80
C GLU A 135 1.28 -17.06 -28.38
N VAL A 136 1.81 -16.02 -27.73
CA VAL A 136 1.07 -14.80 -27.40
C VAL A 136 1.85 -13.61 -27.94
N GLU A 137 1.12 -12.72 -28.63
CA GLU A 137 1.62 -11.42 -29.09
C GLU A 137 0.50 -10.40 -28.91
N LEU A 138 0.79 -9.35 -28.13
CA LEU A 138 -0.16 -8.28 -27.82
C LEU A 138 0.53 -6.95 -27.62
N GLU A 139 -0.21 -5.88 -27.81
CA GLU A 139 0.14 -4.52 -27.44
C GLU A 139 -0.80 -4.04 -26.35
N ALA A 140 -0.23 -3.50 -25.28
CA ALA A 140 -0.96 -3.00 -24.12
C ALA A 140 -0.71 -1.49 -24.00
N ILE A 141 -1.78 -0.71 -23.99
CA ILE A 141 -1.73 0.75 -23.89
C ILE A 141 -2.05 1.13 -22.47
N ALA A 142 -1.08 1.75 -21.79
CA ALA A 142 -1.22 2.25 -20.43
C ALA A 142 -1.52 3.74 -20.44
N GLN A 143 -2.38 4.18 -19.52
CA GLN A 143 -2.79 5.57 -19.34
C GLN A 143 -2.83 5.95 -17.87
N LEU A 144 -2.67 7.26 -17.57
CA LEU A 144 -2.92 7.78 -16.24
C LEU A 144 -4.41 7.75 -15.92
N GLY A 145 -4.73 7.33 -14.73
CA GLY A 145 -6.07 7.40 -14.17
C GLY A 145 -6.03 7.52 -12.65
N GLN A 146 -7.17 7.58 -12.01
CA GLN A 146 -7.30 7.78 -10.58
C GLN A 146 -8.02 6.61 -9.93
N GLY A 147 -7.64 6.27 -8.70
CA GLY A 147 -8.22 5.16 -7.95
C GLY A 147 -9.74 5.25 -7.75
N LYS A 148 -10.32 6.46 -7.84
CA LYS A 148 -11.78 6.67 -7.82
C LYS A 148 -12.50 6.10 -9.04
N GLU A 149 -11.81 5.95 -10.18
CA GLU A 149 -12.36 5.44 -11.42
C GLU A 149 -12.29 3.91 -11.45
N HIS A 150 -11.11 3.37 -11.11
CA HIS A 150 -10.90 1.93 -11.01
C HIS A 150 -9.74 1.60 -10.07
N ALA A 151 -9.83 0.48 -9.35
CA ALA A 151 -8.84 0.05 -8.38
C ALA A 151 -7.44 -0.20 -8.96
N LYS A 152 -7.31 -0.45 -10.27
CA LYS A 152 -6.00 -0.60 -10.94
C LYS A 152 -5.12 0.65 -10.87
N TRP A 153 -5.74 1.81 -10.70
CA TRP A 153 -5.08 3.11 -10.54
C TRP A 153 -4.87 3.52 -9.09
N GLN A 154 -5.09 2.62 -8.12
CA GLN A 154 -4.77 2.90 -6.73
C GLN A 154 -3.26 2.83 -6.51
N PRO A 155 -2.60 3.93 -6.07
CA PRO A 155 -1.15 3.97 -5.89
C PRO A 155 -0.69 3.16 -4.68
N THR A 156 -1.59 2.91 -3.72
CA THR A 156 -1.28 2.22 -2.48
C THR A 156 -2.20 1.03 -2.26
N THR A 157 -1.66 -0.10 -1.83
CA THR A 157 -2.44 -1.28 -1.42
C THR A 157 -3.04 -1.11 -0.04
N THR A 158 -2.32 -0.42 0.86
CA THR A 158 -2.74 -0.17 2.23
C THR A 158 -2.42 1.27 2.60
N CYS A 159 -3.45 2.02 2.94
CA CYS A 159 -3.34 3.33 3.56
C CYS A 159 -4.31 3.36 4.73
N ALA A 160 -3.80 3.41 5.96
CA ALA A 160 -4.59 3.34 7.18
C ALA A 160 -4.01 4.27 8.23
N TYR A 161 -4.83 4.71 9.14
CA TYR A 161 -4.41 5.44 10.33
C TYR A 161 -5.02 4.80 11.58
N LYS A 162 -4.44 5.08 12.71
CA LYS A 162 -4.98 4.73 14.02
C LYS A 162 -4.77 5.90 14.97
N ASN A 163 -5.61 5.97 16.00
CA ASN A 163 -5.38 6.92 17.08
C ASN A 163 -4.13 6.52 17.87
N TYR A 164 -3.40 7.51 18.32
CA TYR A 164 -2.20 7.29 19.13
C TYR A 164 -2.58 6.81 20.54
N PRO A 165 -2.06 5.65 20.99
CA PRO A 165 -2.39 5.13 22.31
C PRO A 165 -1.64 5.86 23.42
N GLN A 166 -2.27 5.96 24.58
CA GLN A 166 -1.62 6.31 25.83
C GLN A 166 -1.81 5.17 26.82
N ILE A 167 -0.71 4.61 27.29
CA ILE A 167 -0.73 3.55 28.31
C ILE A 167 -0.18 4.13 29.60
N THR A 168 -0.99 4.14 30.63
CA THR A 168 -0.60 4.55 31.99
C THR A 168 -0.61 3.35 32.91
N ILE A 169 0.43 3.24 33.75
CA ILE A 169 0.59 2.16 34.71
C ILE A 169 0.67 2.77 36.10
N ASP A 170 -0.27 2.42 36.94
CA ASP A 170 -0.32 2.83 38.35
C ASP A 170 0.66 1.95 39.17
N GLY A 171 1.81 2.51 39.51
CA GLY A 171 2.86 1.80 40.25
C GLY A 171 2.44 1.34 41.65
N ASP A 172 1.49 2.03 42.29
CA ASP A 172 1.01 1.66 43.62
C ASP A 172 0.09 0.45 43.60
N LYS A 173 -0.57 0.20 42.44
CA LYS A 173 -1.45 -0.96 42.24
C LYS A 173 -0.75 -2.12 41.55
N CYS A 174 0.36 -1.86 40.85
CA CYS A 174 1.07 -2.85 40.06
C CYS A 174 1.93 -3.76 40.94
N GLU A 175 1.59 -5.04 41.03
CA GLU A 175 2.36 -6.08 41.73
C GLU A 175 3.39 -6.79 40.85
N SER A 176 3.65 -6.28 39.64
CA SER A 176 4.61 -6.86 38.70
C SER A 176 4.37 -8.35 38.36
N CYS A 177 3.10 -8.75 38.27
CA CYS A 177 2.70 -10.15 38.01
C CYS A 177 3.00 -10.64 36.58
N LEU A 178 3.49 -9.77 35.68
CA LEU A 178 3.89 -10.02 34.29
C LEU A 178 2.76 -10.45 33.34
N GLN A 179 1.54 -10.56 33.78
CA GLN A 179 0.42 -11.03 32.96
C GLN A 179 0.20 -10.14 31.73
N CYS A 180 0.27 -8.82 31.91
CA CYS A 180 0.14 -7.84 30.82
C CYS A 180 1.26 -7.94 29.76
N VAL A 181 2.46 -8.37 30.16
CA VAL A 181 3.59 -8.62 29.25
C VAL A 181 3.36 -9.89 28.43
N GLN A 182 2.92 -10.96 29.09
CA GLN A 182 2.68 -12.26 28.46
C GLN A 182 1.50 -12.24 27.48
N GLU A 183 0.43 -11.53 27.84
CA GLU A 183 -0.80 -11.45 27.06
C GLU A 183 -0.76 -10.38 25.95
N CYS A 184 0.31 -9.58 25.86
CA CYS A 184 0.40 -8.55 24.85
C CYS A 184 0.74 -9.14 23.46
N PRO A 185 -0.17 -9.15 22.48
CA PRO A 185 0.10 -9.78 21.18
C PRO A 185 1.11 -9.00 20.32
N ARG A 186 1.48 -7.78 20.76
CA ARG A 186 2.39 -6.88 20.07
C ARG A 186 3.69 -6.62 20.83
N ASN A 187 3.87 -7.23 22.01
CA ASN A 187 5.06 -7.09 22.85
C ASN A 187 5.40 -5.60 23.18
N VAL A 188 4.37 -4.80 23.43
CA VAL A 188 4.49 -3.37 23.72
C VAL A 188 4.99 -3.09 25.16
N LEU A 189 4.86 -4.09 26.03
CA LEU A 189 5.17 -3.99 27.46
C LEU A 189 6.32 -4.93 27.80
N GLU A 190 7.26 -4.44 28.59
CA GLU A 190 8.37 -5.23 29.14
C GLU A 190 8.49 -5.04 30.63
N PHE A 191 9.14 -5.98 31.29
CA PHE A 191 9.51 -5.86 32.69
C PHE A 191 10.89 -5.22 32.82
N ASP A 192 10.98 -4.15 33.56
CA ASP A 192 12.23 -3.49 33.90
C ASP A 192 12.73 -4.07 35.23
N GLU A 193 13.76 -4.91 35.18
CA GLU A 193 14.36 -5.57 36.37
C GLU A 193 15.01 -4.57 37.32
N GLU A 194 15.59 -3.47 36.80
CA GLU A 194 16.27 -2.47 37.63
C GLU A 194 15.28 -1.68 38.50
N LYS A 195 14.11 -1.37 37.93
CA LYS A 195 13.06 -0.59 38.60
C LYS A 195 11.99 -1.47 39.23
N ASN A 196 12.03 -2.78 38.95
CA ASN A 196 10.98 -3.75 39.34
C ASN A 196 9.57 -3.29 38.94
N GLN A 197 9.44 -2.76 37.70
CA GLN A 197 8.20 -2.19 37.17
C GLN A 197 8.00 -2.59 35.71
N ILE A 198 6.72 -2.54 35.28
CA ILE A 198 6.40 -2.71 33.86
C ILE A 198 6.67 -1.37 33.14
N LYS A 199 7.34 -1.43 32.01
CA LYS A 199 7.58 -0.28 31.11
C LYS A 199 6.93 -0.50 29.75
N VAL A 200 6.57 0.60 29.10
CA VAL A 200 6.13 0.63 27.70
C VAL A 200 7.37 0.81 26.82
N VAL A 201 7.61 -0.09 25.88
CA VAL A 201 8.82 -0.08 25.04
C VAL A 201 8.55 0.29 23.59
N ASP A 202 7.36 -0.05 23.08
CA ASP A 202 6.98 0.21 21.68
C ASP A 202 5.51 0.61 21.61
N LEU A 203 5.25 1.88 21.95
CA LEU A 203 3.90 2.42 22.00
C LEU A 203 3.25 2.47 20.62
N GLU A 204 4.04 2.71 19.57
CA GLU A 204 3.56 2.81 18.20
C GLU A 204 2.99 1.47 17.69
N ASN A 205 3.52 0.35 18.16
CA ASN A 205 3.04 -0.97 17.77
C ASN A 205 1.76 -1.40 18.53
N CYS A 206 1.31 -0.62 19.52
CA CYS A 206 0.10 -0.92 20.27
C CYS A 206 -1.13 -0.91 19.38
N SER A 207 -1.88 -2.02 19.33
CA SER A 207 -3.14 -2.15 18.59
C SER A 207 -4.37 -1.70 19.37
N MET A 208 -4.21 -1.17 20.58
CA MET A 208 -5.30 -0.77 21.49
C MET A 208 -6.34 -1.87 21.76
N CYS A 209 -5.92 -3.13 21.77
CA CYS A 209 -6.80 -4.26 22.05
C CYS A 209 -7.31 -4.27 23.51
N ARG A 210 -6.64 -3.54 24.41
CA ARG A 210 -6.96 -3.41 25.84
C ARG A 210 -6.89 -4.74 26.62
N THR A 211 -6.25 -5.77 26.08
CA THR A 211 -6.06 -7.06 26.78
C THR A 211 -5.28 -6.86 28.06
N CYS A 212 -4.18 -6.13 28.02
CA CYS A 212 -3.37 -5.80 29.19
C CYS A 212 -4.17 -5.11 30.33
N MET A 213 -5.17 -4.29 29.98
CA MET A 213 -6.04 -3.63 30.95
C MET A 213 -7.08 -4.60 31.54
N LYS A 214 -7.68 -5.46 30.66
CA LYS A 214 -8.73 -6.39 31.07
C LYS A 214 -8.21 -7.52 31.94
N ASP A 215 -7.01 -8.02 31.63
CA ASP A 215 -6.42 -9.17 32.31
C ASP A 215 -5.54 -8.77 33.50
N CYS A 216 -5.44 -7.46 33.79
CA CYS A 216 -4.75 -6.97 34.99
C CYS A 216 -5.59 -7.20 36.25
N PRO A 217 -5.18 -8.10 37.18
CA PRO A 217 -5.98 -8.42 38.35
C PRO A 217 -6.18 -7.21 39.29
N ASN A 218 -5.20 -6.30 39.35
CA ASN A 218 -5.21 -5.13 40.19
C ASN A 218 -5.70 -3.86 39.49
N GLN A 219 -6.14 -3.98 38.23
CA GLN A 219 -6.57 -2.83 37.39
C GLN A 219 -5.55 -1.68 37.40
N ALA A 220 -4.27 -2.02 37.39
CA ALA A 220 -3.17 -1.07 37.44
C ALA A 220 -2.85 -0.42 36.08
N ILE A 221 -3.42 -0.91 34.96
CA ILE A 221 -3.14 -0.44 33.61
C ILE A 221 -4.37 0.23 33.04
N ASN A 222 -4.18 1.42 32.51
CA ASN A 222 -5.19 2.12 31.72
C ASN A 222 -4.68 2.37 30.28
N VAL A 223 -5.56 2.22 29.29
CA VAL A 223 -5.26 2.42 27.86
C VAL A 223 -6.29 3.39 27.31
N GLU A 224 -5.84 4.59 27.02
CA GLU A 224 -6.63 5.69 26.48
C GLU A 224 -6.12 6.10 25.09
N ILE A 225 -6.85 6.98 24.44
CA ILE A 225 -6.51 7.58 23.17
C ILE A 225 -6.00 8.99 23.47
N VAL A 226 -4.88 9.37 22.86
CA VAL A 226 -4.47 10.78 22.82
C VAL A 226 -5.34 11.46 21.77
N GLU A 227 -6.09 12.46 22.20
CA GLU A 227 -6.88 13.29 21.30
C GLU A 227 -5.94 14.04 20.33
N ASP A 228 -6.38 14.22 19.07
CA ASP A 228 -5.66 14.96 18.03
C ASP A 228 -4.28 14.38 17.65
N LYS A 229 -4.00 13.08 17.96
CA LYS A 229 -2.76 12.39 17.58
C LYS A 229 -3.05 11.03 16.93
N PHE A 230 -2.45 10.81 15.73
CA PHE A 230 -2.69 9.65 14.88
C PHE A 230 -1.40 9.04 14.35
#